data_daa07bb8dbed9d7be113e98fa59d226a
#
_entry.id   daa07bb8dbed9d7be113e98fa59d226a
#
_cell.length_a   1.000
_cell.length_b   1.000
_cell.length_c   1.000
_cell.angle_alpha   90.00
_cell.angle_beta   90.00
_cell.angle_gamma   90.00
#
_symmetry.space_group_name_H-M   'P 1'
#
loop_
_entity.id
_entity.type
_entity.pdbx_description
1 polymer ?
#
loop_
_entity_poly.entity_id
_entity_poly.type
_entity_poly.pdbx_seq_one_letter_code
_entity_poly.pdbx_strand_id
1 'polypeptide(L)'
;MPNGEYAIATRALDNGALGIVMPHVDSAAEAREVVNRLKYPPVGHCSMGGIGPHYGLRSASSGEAAAALNAANLTIVMLETPTAIANAEEIAAVPGVDVLLIGTNDLCAEMGIHGDFGNERVADAYRTMIAAARKHGKFPGMAGVYNETIMPRYVEMGARFVLGGQDAAFMAAGAAQRTGFLRKLSPGLQ
;
A
#
# COMPACT_ATOMS: atom_id res chain seq x y z
N MET A 1 5.46 5.77 -3.49
CA MET A 1 5.53 7.24 -3.45
C MET A 1 6.65 7.60 -2.48
N PRO A 2 7.47 8.64 -2.74
CA PRO A 2 8.51 9.02 -1.79
C PRO A 2 7.94 9.38 -0.41
N ASN A 3 8.68 9.07 0.65
CA ASN A 3 8.27 9.39 2.02
C ASN A 3 8.14 10.90 2.21
N GLY A 4 7.05 11.35 2.82
CA GLY A 4 6.80 12.78 3.11
C GLY A 4 6.30 13.63 1.94
N GLU A 5 6.17 13.08 0.72
CA GLU A 5 5.63 13.83 -0.43
C GLU A 5 4.09 13.84 -0.45
N TYR A 6 3.49 14.37 0.58
CA TYR A 6 2.03 14.42 0.74
C TYR A 6 1.31 15.18 -0.37
N ALA A 7 1.96 16.15 -1.01
CA ALA A 7 1.37 16.88 -2.15
C ALA A 7 1.08 15.98 -3.35
N ILE A 8 1.88 14.93 -3.58
CA ILE A 8 1.62 13.94 -4.62
C ILE A 8 0.45 13.05 -4.19
N ALA A 9 0.41 12.66 -2.92
CA ALA A 9 -0.66 11.84 -2.36
C ALA A 9 -2.03 12.52 -2.47
N THR A 10 -2.12 13.77 -2.07
CA THR A 10 -3.38 14.55 -2.17
C THR A 10 -3.81 14.73 -3.62
N ARG A 11 -2.87 15.01 -4.55
CA ARG A 11 -3.19 15.07 -5.98
C ARG A 11 -3.70 13.74 -6.53
N ALA A 12 -3.16 12.60 -6.08
CA ALA A 12 -3.66 11.30 -6.50
C ALA A 12 -5.10 11.08 -6.02
N LEU A 13 -5.41 11.45 -4.77
CA LEU A 13 -6.78 11.43 -4.26
C LEU A 13 -7.69 12.36 -5.05
N ASP A 14 -7.27 13.59 -5.33
CA ASP A 14 -8.04 14.57 -6.12
C ASP A 14 -8.33 14.05 -7.55
N ASN A 15 -7.45 13.20 -8.09
CA ASN A 15 -7.62 12.57 -9.40
C ASN A 15 -8.36 11.22 -9.36
N GLY A 16 -8.92 10.83 -8.23
CA GLY A 16 -9.82 9.69 -8.14
C GLY A 16 -9.23 8.43 -7.52
N ALA A 17 -8.02 8.47 -6.96
CA ALA A 17 -7.52 7.34 -6.17
C ALA A 17 -8.38 7.14 -4.92
N LEU A 18 -8.69 5.88 -4.61
CA LEU A 18 -9.46 5.50 -3.41
C LEU A 18 -8.57 4.98 -2.27
N GLY A 19 -7.30 5.28 -2.31
CA GLY A 19 -6.36 4.95 -1.26
C GLY A 19 -4.93 5.30 -1.63
N ILE A 20 -4.11 5.51 -0.61
CA ILE A 20 -2.70 5.87 -0.75
C ILE A 20 -1.87 4.92 0.10
N VAL A 21 -0.82 4.38 -0.50
CA VAL A 21 0.22 3.64 0.21
C VAL A 21 1.35 4.60 0.55
N MET A 22 1.55 4.85 1.84
CA MET A 22 2.67 5.67 2.35
C MET A 22 3.80 4.75 2.81
N PRO A 23 4.98 4.84 2.17
CA PRO A 23 6.13 4.02 2.51
C PRO A 23 6.83 4.52 3.78
N HIS A 24 7.68 3.66 4.36
CA HIS A 24 8.61 3.99 5.46
C HIS A 24 7.93 4.66 6.65
N VAL A 25 6.88 4.04 7.17
CA VAL A 25 6.20 4.49 8.39
C VAL A 25 6.70 3.65 9.56
N ASP A 26 7.56 4.23 10.38
CA ASP A 26 8.26 3.53 11.47
C ASP A 26 7.65 3.80 12.86
N SER A 27 6.73 4.75 12.97
CA SER A 27 6.16 5.15 14.25
C SER A 27 4.69 5.56 14.18
N ALA A 28 4.01 5.51 15.34
CA ALA A 28 2.65 6.03 15.46
C ALA A 28 2.55 7.54 15.20
N ALA A 29 3.63 8.29 15.42
CA ALA A 29 3.67 9.73 15.13
C ALA A 29 3.62 9.98 13.61
N GLU A 30 4.41 9.26 12.85
CA GLU A 30 4.39 9.31 11.37
C GLU A 30 3.04 8.82 10.82
N ALA A 31 2.49 7.73 11.35
CA ALA A 31 1.17 7.25 10.96
C ALA A 31 0.08 8.31 11.20
N ARG A 32 0.12 9.03 12.31
CA ARG A 32 -0.79 10.16 12.58
C ARG A 32 -0.62 11.29 11.57
N GLU A 33 0.62 11.62 11.20
CA GLU A 33 0.85 12.65 10.18
C GLU A 33 0.32 12.20 8.81
N VAL A 34 0.49 10.93 8.44
CA VAL A 34 -0.12 10.37 7.21
C VAL A 34 -1.64 10.55 7.23
N VAL A 35 -2.30 10.17 8.32
CA VAL A 35 -3.76 10.35 8.46
C VAL A 35 -4.15 11.82 8.36
N ASN A 36 -3.42 12.71 9.06
CA ASN A 36 -3.66 14.15 9.00
C ASN A 36 -3.64 14.71 7.58
N ARG A 37 -2.75 14.21 6.74
CA ARG A 37 -2.58 14.69 5.36
C ARG A 37 -3.56 14.07 4.37
N LEU A 38 -4.06 12.87 4.63
CA LEU A 38 -4.88 12.12 3.67
C LEU A 38 -6.37 12.11 3.97
N LYS A 39 -6.76 12.29 5.23
CA LYS A 39 -8.17 12.32 5.64
C LYS A 39 -8.66 13.76 5.80
N TYR A 40 -9.92 13.98 5.49
CA TYR A 40 -10.61 15.26 5.65
C TYR A 40 -11.04 15.50 7.11
N PRO A 41 -11.27 16.76 7.54
CA PRO A 41 -11.85 17.03 8.84
C PRO A 41 -13.18 16.26 9.06
N PRO A 42 -13.47 15.78 10.29
CA PRO A 42 -12.71 15.98 11.53
C PRO A 42 -11.62 14.92 11.77
N VAL A 43 -11.40 13.96 10.87
CA VAL A 43 -10.45 12.86 11.04
C VAL A 43 -9.01 13.30 10.79
N GLY A 44 -8.80 14.16 9.82
CA GLY A 44 -7.52 14.74 9.44
C GLY A 44 -7.67 16.19 9.02
N HIS A 45 -6.68 16.72 8.29
CA HIS A 45 -6.62 18.10 7.85
C HIS A 45 -6.40 18.26 6.34
N CYS A 46 -6.74 17.24 5.55
CA CYS A 46 -6.69 17.35 4.10
C CYS A 46 -7.60 18.49 3.62
N SER A 47 -7.07 19.35 2.74
CA SER A 47 -7.84 20.45 2.18
C SER A 47 -8.91 19.91 1.21
N MET A 48 -10.11 20.46 1.30
CA MET A 48 -11.18 20.09 0.38
C MET A 48 -11.08 20.90 -0.91
N GLY A 49 -10.82 20.21 -2.03
CA GLY A 49 -10.69 20.81 -3.36
C GLY A 49 -11.95 20.63 -4.19
N GLY A 50 -13.04 21.19 -3.99
CA GLY A 50 -14.17 21.25 -4.89
C GLY A 50 -14.71 19.90 -5.40
N ILE A 51 -15.22 19.89 -6.63
CA ILE A 51 -15.85 18.73 -7.28
C ILE A 51 -14.78 17.76 -7.78
N GLY A 52 -14.79 16.53 -7.28
CA GLY A 52 -13.84 15.48 -7.66
C GLY A 52 -14.44 14.37 -8.51
N PRO A 53 -13.60 13.56 -9.16
CA PRO A 53 -14.04 12.43 -9.99
C PRO A 53 -14.80 11.36 -9.19
N HIS A 54 -14.58 11.25 -7.88
CA HIS A 54 -15.29 10.33 -6.98
C HIS A 54 -16.82 10.53 -6.99
N TYR A 55 -17.28 11.74 -7.30
CA TYR A 55 -18.71 12.10 -7.40
C TYR A 55 -19.19 12.17 -8.84
N GLY A 56 -18.41 11.68 -9.80
CA GLY A 56 -18.74 11.84 -11.23
C GLY A 56 -18.88 13.31 -11.62
N LEU A 57 -18.10 14.19 -10.99
CA LEU A 57 -18.10 15.64 -11.17
C LEU A 57 -19.43 16.32 -10.78
N ARG A 58 -20.24 15.69 -9.94
CA ARG A 58 -21.47 16.26 -9.40
C ARG A 58 -21.18 17.04 -8.12
N SER A 59 -21.91 18.13 -7.91
CA SER A 59 -21.81 18.88 -6.66
C SER A 59 -22.38 18.08 -5.48
N ALA A 60 -21.67 18.15 -4.36
CA ALA A 60 -22.10 17.65 -3.06
C ALA A 60 -21.79 18.72 -2.01
N SER A 61 -22.47 18.71 -0.88
CA SER A 61 -22.09 19.57 0.24
C SER A 61 -20.71 19.14 0.78
N SER A 62 -19.91 20.09 1.22
CA SER A 62 -18.54 19.80 1.71
C SER A 62 -18.53 18.78 2.85
N GLY A 63 -19.53 18.84 3.76
CA GLY A 63 -19.62 17.89 4.87
C GLY A 63 -19.96 16.47 4.42
N GLU A 64 -20.92 16.30 3.53
CA GLU A 64 -21.27 14.99 2.95
C GLU A 64 -20.11 14.41 2.14
N ALA A 65 -19.43 15.24 1.36
CA ALA A 65 -18.27 14.86 0.59
C ALA A 65 -17.13 14.38 1.50
N ALA A 66 -16.78 15.14 2.55
CA ALA A 66 -15.73 14.77 3.50
C ALA A 66 -16.05 13.43 4.19
N ALA A 67 -17.27 13.25 4.66
CA ALA A 67 -17.67 12.01 5.33
C ALA A 67 -17.59 10.80 4.39
N ALA A 68 -18.11 10.92 3.18
CA ALA A 68 -18.10 9.84 2.20
C ALA A 68 -16.67 9.50 1.72
N LEU A 69 -15.83 10.51 1.46
CA LEU A 69 -14.45 10.30 1.05
C LEU A 69 -13.61 9.70 2.17
N ASN A 70 -13.79 10.13 3.43
CA ASN A 70 -13.13 9.52 4.57
C ASN A 70 -13.50 8.04 4.74
N ALA A 71 -14.75 7.68 4.44
CA ALA A 71 -15.22 6.30 4.50
C ALA A 71 -14.73 5.44 3.33
N ALA A 72 -14.55 6.03 2.14
CA ALA A 72 -14.15 5.33 0.92
C ALA A 72 -12.63 5.20 0.75
N ASN A 73 -11.86 6.23 1.15
CA ASN A 73 -10.42 6.29 0.94
C ASN A 73 -9.65 5.47 1.98
N LEU A 74 -8.80 4.57 1.51
CA LEU A 74 -7.91 3.78 2.37
C LEU A 74 -6.61 4.54 2.69
N THR A 75 -6.25 4.62 3.95
CA THR A 75 -4.93 5.04 4.42
C THR A 75 -4.10 3.80 4.71
N ILE A 76 -3.11 3.53 3.86
CA ILE A 76 -2.27 2.34 3.93
C ILE A 76 -0.88 2.77 4.35
N VAL A 77 -0.40 2.29 5.49
CA VAL A 77 0.96 2.55 5.99
C VAL A 77 1.84 1.34 5.71
N MET A 78 3.02 1.59 5.11
CA MET A 78 3.93 0.52 4.74
C MET A 78 5.06 0.40 5.75
N LEU A 79 5.19 -0.79 6.32
CA LEU A 79 6.18 -1.17 7.32
C LEU A 79 7.31 -1.91 6.60
N GLU A 80 8.50 -1.32 6.57
CA GLU A 80 9.62 -1.77 5.74
C GLU A 80 10.91 -1.95 6.54
N THR A 81 10.86 -1.71 7.84
CA THR A 81 12.02 -1.82 8.74
C THR A 81 11.72 -2.69 9.95
N PRO A 82 12.73 -3.30 10.59
CA PRO A 82 12.55 -3.97 11.89
C PRO A 82 11.94 -3.06 12.96
N THR A 83 12.24 -1.75 12.92
CA THR A 83 11.67 -0.74 13.82
C THR A 83 10.16 -0.60 13.60
N ALA A 84 9.72 -0.48 12.34
CA ALA A 84 8.29 -0.42 12.01
C ALA A 84 7.55 -1.68 12.50
N ILE A 85 8.16 -2.86 12.34
CA ILE A 85 7.57 -4.12 12.81
C ILE A 85 7.46 -4.16 14.34
N ALA A 86 8.47 -3.69 15.06
CA ALA A 86 8.42 -3.60 16.52
C ALA A 86 7.32 -2.63 17.00
N ASN A 87 7.07 -1.55 16.26
CA ASN A 87 6.06 -0.54 16.54
C ASN A 87 4.68 -0.83 15.88
N ALA A 88 4.51 -2.00 15.27
CA ALA A 88 3.31 -2.31 14.49
C ALA A 88 1.99 -2.13 15.28
N GLU A 89 2.01 -2.45 16.58
CA GLU A 89 0.83 -2.29 17.42
C GLU A 89 0.47 -0.82 17.65
N GLU A 90 1.46 0.03 17.96
CA GLU A 90 1.23 1.46 18.15
C GLU A 90 0.77 2.14 16.84
N ILE A 91 1.32 1.71 15.70
CA ILE A 91 0.93 2.18 14.38
C ILE A 91 -0.51 1.74 14.07
N ALA A 92 -0.85 0.47 14.34
CA ALA A 92 -2.20 -0.06 14.13
C ALA A 92 -3.26 0.64 15.01
N ALA A 93 -2.89 1.10 16.20
CA ALA A 93 -3.77 1.81 17.12
C ALA A 93 -4.16 3.20 16.62
N VAL A 94 -3.47 3.77 15.62
CA VAL A 94 -3.75 5.12 15.11
C VAL A 94 -5.12 5.15 14.41
N PRO A 95 -6.06 5.99 14.87
CA PRO A 95 -7.33 6.20 14.18
C PRO A 95 -7.11 6.73 12.76
N GLY A 96 -7.84 6.21 11.78
CA GLY A 96 -7.73 6.63 10.38
C GLY A 96 -6.70 5.85 9.55
N VAL A 97 -5.84 5.04 10.16
CA VAL A 97 -5.11 3.98 9.46
C VAL A 97 -6.09 2.85 9.15
N ASP A 98 -6.07 2.34 7.93
CA ASP A 98 -6.95 1.26 7.47
C ASP A 98 -6.17 -0.06 7.26
N VAL A 99 -4.98 0.03 6.70
CA VAL A 99 -4.13 -1.12 6.33
C VAL A 99 -2.72 -0.95 6.87
N LEU A 100 -2.19 -2.01 7.47
CA LEU A 100 -0.75 -2.18 7.71
C LEU A 100 -0.20 -3.08 6.61
N LEU A 101 0.72 -2.57 5.81
CA LEU A 101 1.27 -3.26 4.64
C LEU A 101 2.77 -3.53 4.85
N ILE A 102 3.21 -4.78 4.76
CA ILE A 102 4.64 -5.05 4.73
C ILE A 102 5.19 -4.85 3.33
N GLY A 103 6.19 -3.96 3.19
CA GLY A 103 7.05 -3.84 2.01
C GLY A 103 8.20 -4.84 2.11
N THR A 104 7.97 -6.06 1.62
CA THR A 104 8.85 -7.20 1.92
C THR A 104 10.24 -7.06 1.34
N ASN A 105 10.41 -6.41 0.19
CA ASN A 105 11.73 -6.15 -0.40
C ASN A 105 12.61 -5.31 0.51
N ASP A 106 12.09 -4.16 0.95
CA ASP A 106 12.85 -3.22 1.76
C ASP A 106 13.04 -3.76 3.16
N LEU A 107 12.05 -4.45 3.73
CA LEU A 107 12.21 -5.16 5.00
C LEU A 107 13.32 -6.21 4.96
N CYS A 108 13.40 -7.01 3.88
CA CYS A 108 14.50 -7.97 3.70
C CYS A 108 15.86 -7.27 3.56
N ALA A 109 15.90 -6.13 2.86
CA ALA A 109 17.12 -5.34 2.73
C ALA A 109 17.60 -4.81 4.09
N GLU A 110 16.70 -4.22 4.87
CA GLU A 110 16.96 -3.71 6.22
C GLU A 110 17.38 -4.83 7.21
N MET A 111 16.89 -6.05 7.00
CA MET A 111 17.31 -7.23 7.77
C MET A 111 18.63 -7.83 7.28
N GLY A 112 19.23 -7.37 6.17
CA GLY A 112 20.44 -7.94 5.57
C GLY A 112 20.22 -9.31 4.89
N ILE A 113 18.99 -9.63 4.50
CA ILE A 113 18.59 -10.90 3.87
C ILE A 113 17.93 -10.66 2.51
N HIS A 114 18.57 -9.87 1.65
CA HIS A 114 18.04 -9.43 0.36
C HIS A 114 17.43 -10.58 -0.47
N GLY A 115 16.17 -10.44 -0.85
CA GLY A 115 15.47 -11.40 -1.71
C GLY A 115 15.08 -12.72 -1.05
N ASP A 116 15.46 -12.98 0.20
CA ASP A 116 15.08 -14.19 0.94
C ASP A 116 13.68 -14.04 1.58
N PHE A 117 12.68 -13.92 0.74
CA PHE A 117 11.28 -13.71 1.16
C PHE A 117 10.70 -14.91 1.94
N GLY A 118 11.31 -16.09 1.83
CA GLY A 118 10.92 -17.29 2.57
C GLY A 118 11.53 -17.40 3.97
N ASN A 119 12.42 -16.50 4.34
CA ASN A 119 13.11 -16.50 5.61
C ASN A 119 12.14 -16.46 6.80
N GLU A 120 12.46 -17.20 7.86
CA GLU A 120 11.59 -17.26 9.04
C GLU A 120 11.48 -15.91 9.76
N ARG A 121 12.52 -15.08 9.71
CA ARG A 121 12.47 -13.70 10.25
C ARG A 121 11.44 -12.85 9.56
N VAL A 122 11.24 -13.03 8.25
CA VAL A 122 10.17 -12.35 7.49
C VAL A 122 8.81 -12.88 7.92
N ALA A 123 8.68 -14.20 8.10
CA ALA A 123 7.44 -14.79 8.60
C ALA A 123 7.08 -14.28 10.00
N ASP A 124 8.07 -14.11 10.89
CA ASP A 124 7.86 -13.53 12.23
C ASP A 124 7.37 -12.08 12.14
N ALA A 125 7.92 -11.27 11.23
CA ALA A 125 7.46 -9.93 10.99
C ALA A 125 5.99 -9.90 10.53
N TYR A 126 5.62 -10.81 9.62
CA TYR A 126 4.21 -10.96 9.21
C TYR A 126 3.30 -11.38 10.37
N ARG A 127 3.71 -12.33 11.23
CA ARG A 127 2.94 -12.73 12.41
C ARG A 127 2.68 -11.53 13.33
N THR A 128 3.71 -10.74 13.60
CA THR A 128 3.65 -9.54 14.44
C THR A 128 2.69 -8.51 13.86
N MET A 129 2.86 -8.14 12.60
CA MET A 129 2.01 -7.16 11.93
C MET A 129 0.55 -7.64 11.83
N ILE A 130 0.32 -8.91 11.48
CA ILE A 130 -1.03 -9.48 11.37
C ILE A 130 -1.74 -9.47 12.73
N ALA A 131 -1.04 -9.82 13.81
CA ALA A 131 -1.59 -9.78 15.17
C ALA A 131 -1.98 -8.34 15.56
N ALA A 132 -1.09 -7.37 15.32
CA ALA A 132 -1.32 -5.96 15.58
C ALA A 132 -2.52 -5.43 14.77
N ALA A 133 -2.55 -5.68 13.48
CA ALA A 133 -3.63 -5.24 12.61
C ALA A 133 -4.99 -5.81 13.08
N ARG A 134 -5.07 -7.10 13.34
CA ARG A 134 -6.30 -7.75 13.81
C ARG A 134 -6.79 -7.20 15.16
N LYS A 135 -5.88 -6.99 16.10
CA LYS A 135 -6.18 -6.46 17.44
C LYS A 135 -6.88 -5.10 17.36
N HIS A 136 -6.51 -4.28 16.39
CA HIS A 136 -7.04 -2.93 16.19
C HIS A 136 -8.06 -2.83 15.04
N GLY A 137 -8.56 -3.97 14.53
CA GLY A 137 -9.58 -3.99 13.47
C GLY A 137 -9.08 -3.44 12.12
N LYS A 138 -7.75 -3.53 11.86
CA LYS A 138 -7.14 -3.11 10.60
C LYS A 138 -6.91 -4.30 9.67
N PHE A 139 -6.69 -4.01 8.39
CA PHE A 139 -6.39 -5.05 7.41
C PHE A 139 -4.88 -5.28 7.31
N PRO A 140 -4.40 -6.52 7.53
CA PRO A 140 -3.00 -6.85 7.27
C PRO A 140 -2.75 -7.01 5.78
N GLY A 141 -1.65 -6.43 5.29
CA GLY A 141 -1.30 -6.40 3.88
C GLY A 141 0.09 -6.93 3.56
N MET A 142 0.29 -7.30 2.29
CA MET A 142 1.57 -7.74 1.75
C MET A 142 1.88 -7.07 0.41
N ALA A 143 3.15 -6.70 0.22
CA ALA A 143 3.70 -6.17 -1.01
C ALA A 143 5.11 -6.72 -1.25
N GLY A 144 5.55 -6.71 -2.52
CA GLY A 144 6.92 -7.10 -2.90
C GLY A 144 7.14 -8.61 -3.06
N VAL A 145 6.17 -9.45 -2.76
CA VAL A 145 6.25 -10.90 -2.97
C VAL A 145 5.30 -11.29 -4.09
N TYR A 146 5.86 -11.59 -5.26
CA TYR A 146 5.09 -11.98 -6.46
C TYR A 146 5.33 -13.43 -6.87
N ASN A 147 6.14 -14.14 -6.09
CA ASN A 147 6.47 -15.55 -6.33
C ASN A 147 5.29 -16.45 -5.91
N GLU A 148 4.78 -17.23 -6.87
CA GLU A 148 3.62 -18.10 -6.68
C GLU A 148 3.83 -19.21 -5.62
N THR A 149 5.07 -19.52 -5.29
CA THR A 149 5.40 -20.51 -4.26
C THR A 149 5.39 -19.91 -2.84
N ILE A 150 5.79 -18.64 -2.71
CA ILE A 150 5.98 -17.99 -1.41
C ILE A 150 4.74 -17.16 -1.02
N MET A 151 4.09 -16.49 -1.98
CA MET A 151 2.92 -15.66 -1.74
C MET A 151 1.81 -16.38 -0.94
N PRO A 152 1.44 -17.64 -1.26
CA PRO A 152 0.38 -18.35 -0.53
C PRO A 152 0.63 -18.42 0.97
N ARG A 153 1.89 -18.61 1.40
CA ARG A 153 2.26 -18.65 2.82
C ARG A 153 1.74 -17.44 3.59
N TYR A 154 1.95 -16.24 3.09
CA TYR A 154 1.56 -15.00 3.77
C TYR A 154 0.05 -14.74 3.71
N VAL A 155 -0.59 -15.15 2.63
CA VAL A 155 -2.06 -15.11 2.51
C VAL A 155 -2.71 -16.09 3.50
N GLU A 156 -2.18 -17.29 3.66
CA GLU A 156 -2.64 -18.29 4.63
C GLU A 156 -2.41 -17.81 6.08
N MET A 157 -1.29 -17.14 6.36
CA MET A 157 -1.04 -16.49 7.66
C MET A 157 -2.06 -15.40 7.97
N GLY A 158 -2.65 -14.78 6.97
CA GLY A 158 -3.74 -13.83 7.16
C GLY A 158 -3.60 -12.49 6.47
N ALA A 159 -2.64 -12.29 5.56
CA ALA A 159 -2.62 -11.12 4.69
C ALA A 159 -3.92 -11.08 3.86
N ARG A 160 -4.55 -9.90 3.79
CA ARG A 160 -5.84 -9.70 3.10
C ARG A 160 -5.81 -8.57 2.09
N PHE A 161 -4.96 -7.58 2.29
CA PHE A 161 -4.66 -6.56 1.30
C PHE A 161 -3.38 -6.96 0.56
N VAL A 162 -3.50 -7.34 -0.71
CA VAL A 162 -2.39 -7.91 -1.49
C VAL A 162 -2.09 -7.03 -2.69
N LEU A 163 -0.87 -6.49 -2.79
CA LEU A 163 -0.38 -5.90 -4.03
C LEU A 163 0.06 -7.03 -4.95
N GLY A 164 -0.77 -7.35 -5.93
CA GLY A 164 -0.60 -8.51 -6.81
C GLY A 164 0.38 -8.31 -7.96
N GLY A 165 0.93 -7.11 -8.15
CA GLY A 165 1.87 -6.80 -9.23
C GLY A 165 1.97 -5.31 -9.51
N GLN A 166 2.67 -4.98 -10.59
CA GLN A 166 2.87 -3.61 -11.08
C GLN A 166 2.45 -3.51 -12.54
N ASP A 167 1.80 -2.42 -12.92
CA ASP A 167 1.36 -2.13 -14.29
C ASP A 167 2.51 -2.19 -15.30
N ALA A 168 3.66 -1.59 -14.98
CA ALA A 168 4.86 -1.63 -15.81
C ALA A 168 5.35 -3.07 -16.06
N ALA A 169 5.29 -3.95 -15.05
CA ALA A 169 5.69 -5.35 -15.17
C ALA A 169 4.71 -6.10 -16.09
N PHE A 170 3.42 -5.88 -15.94
CA PHE A 170 2.39 -6.47 -16.80
C PHE A 170 2.53 -6.02 -18.25
N MET A 171 2.76 -4.72 -18.49
CA MET A 171 3.02 -4.19 -19.82
C MET A 171 4.29 -4.78 -20.44
N ALA A 172 5.39 -4.86 -19.69
CA ALA A 172 6.65 -5.42 -20.17
C ALA A 172 6.50 -6.91 -20.54
N ALA A 173 5.82 -7.69 -19.70
CA ALA A 173 5.55 -9.11 -19.97
C ALA A 173 4.69 -9.30 -21.23
N GLY A 174 3.62 -8.53 -21.39
CA GLY A 174 2.77 -8.55 -22.56
C GLY A 174 3.51 -8.13 -23.85
N ALA A 175 4.34 -7.09 -23.77
CA ALA A 175 5.18 -6.65 -24.89
C ALA A 175 6.22 -7.71 -25.27
N ALA A 176 6.89 -8.32 -24.30
CA ALA A 176 7.85 -9.39 -24.54
C ALA A 176 7.21 -10.61 -25.20
N GLN A 177 6.04 -11.04 -24.71
CA GLN A 177 5.27 -12.13 -25.30
C GLN A 177 4.91 -11.84 -26.77
N ARG A 178 4.37 -10.63 -27.04
CA ARG A 178 3.97 -10.23 -28.40
C ARG A 178 5.17 -10.13 -29.33
N THR A 179 6.26 -9.54 -28.88
CA THR A 179 7.50 -9.41 -29.67
C THR A 179 8.11 -10.79 -29.96
N GLY A 180 8.12 -11.69 -28.98
CA GLY A 180 8.57 -13.07 -29.16
C GLY A 180 7.75 -13.83 -30.20
N PHE A 181 6.44 -13.63 -30.24
CA PHE A 181 5.58 -14.18 -31.28
C PHE A 181 5.92 -13.60 -32.67
N LEU A 182 6.01 -12.27 -32.80
CA LEU A 182 6.29 -11.62 -34.08
C LEU A 182 7.65 -12.01 -34.67
N ARG A 183 8.68 -12.15 -33.84
CA ARG A 183 10.02 -12.62 -34.28
C ARG A 183 10.00 -14.02 -34.89
N LYS A 184 9.08 -14.90 -34.43
CA LYS A 184 8.92 -16.24 -35.02
C LYS A 184 8.28 -16.22 -36.41
N LEU A 185 7.59 -15.16 -36.77
CA LEU A 185 6.98 -14.98 -38.10
C LEU A 185 7.99 -14.57 -39.18
N SER A 186 9.17 -14.10 -38.80
CA SER A 186 10.23 -13.62 -39.70
C SER A 186 11.56 -14.32 -39.40
N PRO A 187 11.70 -15.64 -39.65
CA PRO A 187 12.89 -16.43 -39.28
C PRO A 187 14.17 -16.06 -40.03
N GLY A 188 14.16 -15.08 -40.92
CA GLY A 188 15.31 -14.64 -41.73
C GLY A 188 15.85 -13.24 -41.44
N LEU A 189 15.37 -12.53 -40.39
CA LEU A 189 15.79 -11.17 -40.03
C LEU A 189 16.57 -11.13 -38.71
N GLN A 190 17.42 -12.13 -38.46
CA GLN A 190 18.39 -12.09 -37.33
C GLN A 190 19.71 -11.53 -37.76
#